data_240127ec93ace4d33330b4a7c594ba42
#
_entry.id   240127ec93ace4d33330b4a7c594ba42
#
_cell.length_a   1.000
_cell.length_b   1.000
_cell.length_c   1.000
_cell.angle_alpha   90.00
_cell.angle_beta   90.00
_cell.angle_gamma   90.00
#
_symmetry.space_group_name_H-M   'P 1'
#
loop_
_entity.id
_entity.type
_entity.pdbx_description
1 polymer ?
#
loop_
_entity_poly.entity_id
_entity_poly.type
_entity_poly.pdbx_seq_one_letter_code
_entity_poly.pdbx_strand_id
1 'polypeptide(L)'
;MPAHELWLPNPPKGTRVCAGFDGSENDDWTCIKMETLDGLIFTPRYGPDRRATIWNPKQWGGRIPRAEVSAAWAELNDRYKIERAYCDPGFRDELSWESEIEAWDRAYGSKKFMPWSMSGSSRIGAVYEALRRFEADLTTHRITQDGCPITRTHMMNARKVAKTLERYGLAKPQQNRKIDAAVTSVLAHEAACDARAAGWGARKHNYMLTGSSTRRRY
;
A
#
# COMPACT_ATOMS: atom_id res chain seq x y z
N MET A 1 -10.54 -28.19 -0.31
CA MET A 1 -9.22 -27.68 0.11
C MET A 1 -9.39 -26.78 1.34
N PRO A 2 -8.56 -26.90 2.36
CA PRO A 2 -8.63 -26.00 3.50
C PRO A 2 -8.33 -24.56 3.08
N ALA A 3 -8.98 -23.57 3.72
CA ALA A 3 -8.91 -22.15 3.34
C ALA A 3 -7.49 -21.54 3.35
N HIS A 4 -6.52 -22.17 4.02
CA HIS A 4 -5.11 -21.73 4.07
C HIS A 4 -4.31 -22.05 2.79
N GLU A 5 -4.82 -22.91 1.92
CA GLU A 5 -4.18 -23.24 0.65
C GLU A 5 -4.47 -22.21 -0.48
N LEU A 6 -5.33 -21.23 -0.20
CA LEU A 6 -5.73 -20.20 -1.17
C LEU A 6 -4.88 -18.93 -1.14
N TRP A 7 -3.78 -18.91 -0.39
CA TRP A 7 -2.90 -17.76 -0.40
C TRP A 7 -2.03 -17.75 -1.67
N LEU A 8 -2.40 -16.88 -2.60
CA LEU A 8 -1.78 -16.78 -3.91
C LEU A 8 -0.27 -16.48 -3.82
N PRO A 9 0.52 -16.99 -4.77
CA PRO A 9 1.92 -16.59 -4.90
C PRO A 9 2.04 -15.11 -5.23
N ASN A 10 3.16 -14.50 -4.83
CA ASN A 10 3.43 -13.12 -5.22
C ASN A 10 3.61 -12.99 -6.74
N PRO A 11 3.26 -11.83 -7.32
CA PRO A 11 3.52 -11.53 -8.72
C PRO A 11 5.00 -11.68 -9.10
N PRO A 12 5.32 -11.93 -10.38
CA PRO A 12 6.69 -12.12 -10.84
C PRO A 12 7.55 -10.85 -10.69
N LYS A 13 8.88 -11.03 -10.69
CA LYS A 13 9.85 -9.92 -10.70
C LYS A 13 9.59 -8.99 -11.89
N GLY A 14 9.70 -7.68 -11.65
CA GLY A 14 9.46 -6.65 -12.66
C GLY A 14 8.01 -6.19 -12.77
N THR A 15 7.07 -6.82 -12.04
CA THR A 15 5.69 -6.34 -11.99
C THR A 15 5.64 -4.89 -11.50
N ARG A 16 4.84 -4.07 -12.18
CA ARG A 16 4.57 -2.68 -11.77
C ARG A 16 3.53 -2.68 -10.65
N VAL A 17 3.81 -1.94 -9.59
CA VAL A 17 2.95 -1.91 -8.39
C VAL A 17 2.91 -0.52 -7.78
N CYS A 18 1.83 -0.25 -7.04
CA CYS A 18 1.81 0.76 -5.99
C CYS A 18 1.84 0.09 -4.63
N ALA A 19 2.21 0.81 -3.58
CA ALA A 19 2.39 0.24 -2.26
C ALA A 19 1.72 1.07 -1.17
N GLY A 20 1.39 0.41 -0.08
CA GLY A 20 1.01 0.99 1.20
C GLY A 20 1.96 0.52 2.29
N PHE A 21 2.23 1.39 3.24
CA PHE A 21 2.98 1.11 4.44
C PHE A 21 2.24 1.70 5.65
N ASP A 22 2.09 0.91 6.67
CA ASP A 22 1.57 1.34 7.97
C ASP A 22 2.61 1.00 9.03
N GLY A 23 3.22 2.04 9.60
CA GLY A 23 4.31 1.93 10.55
C GLY A 23 3.85 2.05 12.00
N SER A 24 4.20 1.07 12.81
CA SER A 24 4.03 1.07 14.26
C SER A 24 5.35 0.77 14.94
N GLU A 25 5.44 1.02 16.24
CA GLU A 25 6.64 0.72 17.03
C GLU A 25 6.43 -0.47 17.97
N ASN A 26 5.38 -0.44 18.81
CA ASN A 26 5.32 -1.31 19.99
C ASN A 26 4.03 -2.15 20.10
N ASP A 27 2.89 -1.63 19.74
CA ASP A 27 1.59 -2.27 20.01
C ASP A 27 0.91 -2.75 18.73
N ASP A 28 0.79 -1.88 17.75
CA ASP A 28 0.19 -2.22 16.47
C ASP A 28 1.22 -2.87 15.54
N TRP A 29 0.76 -3.56 14.51
CA TRP A 29 1.64 -4.27 13.60
C TRP A 29 2.11 -3.34 12.49
N THR A 30 3.32 -3.54 12.03
CA THR A 30 3.82 -2.86 10.82
C THR A 30 3.55 -3.74 9.61
N CYS A 31 3.07 -3.14 8.54
CA CYS A 31 2.68 -3.86 7.34
C CYS A 31 3.14 -3.14 6.06
N ILE A 32 3.48 -3.92 5.03
CA ILE A 32 3.59 -3.48 3.64
C ILE A 32 2.59 -4.28 2.81
N LYS A 33 1.80 -3.57 1.99
CA LYS A 33 0.93 -4.14 0.97
C LYS A 33 1.27 -3.57 -0.38
N MET A 34 1.01 -4.32 -1.43
CA MET A 34 1.17 -3.84 -2.80
C MET A 34 -0.05 -4.11 -3.63
N GLU A 35 -0.32 -3.24 -4.59
CA GLU A 35 -1.37 -3.39 -5.58
C GLU A 35 -0.79 -3.35 -6.98
N THR A 36 -1.14 -4.33 -7.80
CA THR A 36 -0.78 -4.39 -9.21
C THR A 36 -1.67 -3.46 -10.04
N LEU A 37 -1.30 -3.22 -11.29
CA LEU A 37 -2.06 -2.35 -12.19
C LEU A 37 -3.49 -2.86 -12.45
N ASP A 38 -3.69 -4.17 -12.44
CA ASP A 38 -4.97 -4.85 -12.63
C ASP A 38 -5.78 -5.04 -11.34
N GLY A 39 -5.31 -4.49 -10.21
CA GLY A 39 -6.06 -4.41 -8.97
C GLY A 39 -5.89 -5.59 -8.02
N LEU A 40 -4.88 -6.45 -8.20
CA LEU A 40 -4.55 -7.45 -7.19
C LEU A 40 -3.80 -6.81 -6.02
N ILE A 41 -4.40 -6.78 -4.84
CA ILE A 41 -3.75 -6.40 -3.59
C ILE A 41 -3.13 -7.63 -2.95
N PHE A 42 -1.84 -7.58 -2.68
CA PHE A 42 -1.11 -8.73 -2.13
C PHE A 42 -0.16 -8.34 -1.00
N THR A 43 0.19 -9.34 -0.21
CA THR A 43 1.22 -9.25 0.83
C THR A 43 2.55 -9.66 0.21
N PRO A 44 3.50 -8.76 -0.01
CA PRO A 44 4.81 -9.15 -0.49
C PRO A 44 5.48 -10.09 0.50
N ARG A 45 6.32 -10.99 -0.02
CA ARG A 45 7.16 -11.86 0.78
C ARG A 45 8.62 -11.52 0.52
N TYR A 46 9.45 -11.53 1.55
CA TYR A 46 10.85 -11.15 1.50
C TYR A 46 11.74 -12.16 2.24
N GLY A 47 13.02 -12.03 2.06
CA GLY A 47 14.03 -12.89 2.68
C GLY A 47 14.03 -14.33 2.15
N PRO A 48 15.03 -15.12 2.54
CA PRO A 48 15.16 -16.52 2.10
C PRO A 48 13.99 -17.38 2.56
N ASP A 49 13.44 -17.11 3.73
CA ASP A 49 12.30 -17.83 4.32
C ASP A 49 10.94 -17.37 3.77
N ARG A 50 10.93 -16.43 2.81
CA ARG A 50 9.71 -15.91 2.20
C ARG A 50 8.70 -15.39 3.22
N ARG A 51 9.16 -14.66 4.23
CA ARG A 51 8.30 -14.07 5.26
C ARG A 51 7.36 -13.04 4.66
N ALA A 52 6.14 -12.99 5.17
CA ALA A 52 5.21 -11.93 4.84
C ALA A 52 5.71 -10.59 5.38
N THR A 53 5.49 -9.52 4.64
CA THR A 53 5.78 -8.14 5.08
C THR A 53 4.75 -7.65 6.09
N ILE A 54 4.60 -8.41 7.16
CA ILE A 54 3.72 -8.14 8.30
C ILE A 54 4.52 -8.46 9.57
N TRP A 55 4.83 -7.45 10.34
CA TRP A 55 5.63 -7.58 11.57
C TRP A 55 4.75 -7.41 12.80
N ASN A 56 4.62 -8.47 13.56
CA ASN A 56 3.98 -8.46 14.87
C ASN A 56 5.05 -8.17 15.93
N PRO A 57 4.99 -7.07 16.69
CA PRO A 57 6.05 -6.72 17.66
C PRO A 57 6.31 -7.83 18.68
N LYS A 58 5.31 -8.64 19.05
CA LYS A 58 5.48 -9.77 19.96
C LYS A 58 6.46 -10.83 19.48
N GLN A 59 6.63 -10.97 18.16
CA GLN A 59 7.59 -11.89 17.55
C GLN A 59 9.02 -11.33 17.51
N TRP A 60 9.18 -10.04 17.87
CA TRP A 60 10.43 -9.29 17.80
C TRP A 60 10.79 -8.65 19.13
N GLY A 61 10.49 -9.31 20.25
CA GLY A 61 10.83 -8.80 21.58
C GLY A 61 10.04 -7.58 22.03
N GLY A 62 8.85 -7.35 21.43
CA GLY A 62 7.96 -6.24 21.80
C GLY A 62 8.19 -4.97 20.98
N ARG A 63 9.11 -4.97 20.01
CA ARG A 63 9.45 -3.79 19.20
C ARG A 63 9.62 -4.16 17.72
N ILE A 64 9.15 -3.32 16.83
CA ILE A 64 9.30 -3.53 15.39
C ILE A 64 10.78 -3.32 14.98
N PRO A 65 11.38 -4.28 14.25
CA PRO A 65 12.78 -4.21 13.82
C PRO A 65 12.90 -3.30 12.58
N ARG A 66 13.12 -2.00 12.74
CA ARG A 66 13.17 -1.00 11.66
C ARG A 66 14.18 -1.35 10.56
N ALA A 67 15.34 -1.89 10.94
CA ALA A 67 16.35 -2.33 9.97
C ALA A 67 15.85 -3.48 9.09
N GLU A 68 15.10 -4.43 9.67
CA GLU A 68 14.49 -5.53 8.93
C GLU A 68 13.41 -5.03 7.95
N VAL A 69 12.60 -4.06 8.36
CA VAL A 69 11.59 -3.42 7.49
C VAL A 69 12.28 -2.70 6.34
N SER A 70 13.39 -2.00 6.59
CA SER A 70 14.18 -1.33 5.55
C SER A 70 14.84 -2.33 4.60
N ALA A 71 15.34 -3.46 5.11
CA ALA A 71 15.88 -4.54 4.27
C ALA A 71 14.78 -5.17 3.38
N ALA A 72 13.57 -5.35 3.91
CA ALA A 72 12.43 -5.78 3.11
C ALA A 72 12.12 -4.78 1.98
N TRP A 73 12.09 -3.48 2.26
CA TRP A 73 11.90 -2.46 1.23
C TRP A 73 12.99 -2.49 0.15
N ALA A 74 14.25 -2.70 0.51
CA ALA A 74 15.35 -2.84 -0.46
C ALA A 74 15.10 -4.02 -1.42
N GLU A 75 14.75 -5.18 -0.88
CA GLU A 75 14.45 -6.36 -1.71
C GLU A 75 13.22 -6.15 -2.59
N LEU A 76 12.17 -5.49 -2.07
CA LEU A 76 10.96 -5.22 -2.82
C LEU A 76 11.20 -4.22 -3.96
N ASN A 77 12.06 -3.22 -3.77
CA ASN A 77 12.44 -2.30 -4.83
C ASN A 77 13.30 -2.96 -5.93
N ASP A 78 14.12 -3.97 -5.59
CA ASP A 78 14.82 -4.79 -6.60
C ASP A 78 13.84 -5.71 -7.36
N ARG A 79 12.83 -6.20 -6.68
CA ARG A 79 11.88 -7.17 -7.25
C ARG A 79 10.79 -6.51 -8.09
N TYR A 80 10.25 -5.37 -7.66
CA TYR A 80 9.10 -4.72 -8.27
C TYR A 80 9.43 -3.32 -8.81
N LYS A 81 8.66 -2.89 -9.78
CA LYS A 81 8.69 -1.50 -10.26
C LYS A 81 7.64 -0.70 -9.49
N ILE A 82 8.04 -0.18 -8.32
CA ILE A 82 7.16 0.61 -7.47
C ILE A 82 6.96 1.98 -8.11
N GLU A 83 5.71 2.30 -8.44
CA GLU A 83 5.31 3.58 -9.02
C GLU A 83 5.10 4.64 -7.93
N ARG A 84 4.42 4.26 -6.85
CA ARG A 84 4.06 5.13 -5.72
C ARG A 84 3.87 4.29 -4.46
N ALA A 85 4.27 4.82 -3.32
CA ALA A 85 4.02 4.23 -2.02
C ALA A 85 3.44 5.29 -1.08
N TYR A 86 2.29 5.03 -0.47
CA TYR A 86 1.73 5.83 0.60
C TYR A 86 2.06 5.22 1.94
N CYS A 87 2.67 6.03 2.80
CA CYS A 87 3.25 5.58 4.05
C CYS A 87 2.62 6.33 5.22
N ASP A 88 1.93 5.62 6.12
CA ASP A 88 1.54 6.22 7.40
C ASP A 88 2.76 6.27 8.32
N PRO A 89 3.22 7.48 8.69
CA PRO A 89 4.40 7.63 9.54
C PRO A 89 4.14 7.27 11.01
N GLY A 90 2.87 7.06 11.39
CA GLY A 90 2.47 6.90 12.78
C GLY A 90 2.15 8.21 13.47
N PHE A 91 1.84 8.17 14.77
CA PHE A 91 1.18 9.29 15.47
C PHE A 91 2.08 10.06 16.45
N ARG A 92 3.27 9.55 16.81
CA ARG A 92 4.13 10.16 17.83
C ARG A 92 5.48 10.51 17.24
N ASP A 93 5.91 11.75 17.41
CA ASP A 93 7.16 12.28 16.86
C ASP A 93 8.39 11.40 17.11
N GLU A 94 8.56 10.90 18.35
CA GLU A 94 9.71 10.05 18.73
C GLU A 94 9.62 8.60 18.17
N LEU A 95 8.43 8.15 17.81
CA LEU A 95 8.18 6.80 17.29
C LEU A 95 7.76 6.81 15.82
N SER A 96 7.78 7.98 15.20
CA SER A 96 7.44 8.18 13.79
C SER A 96 8.41 7.44 12.86
N TRP A 97 7.92 7.09 11.68
CA TRP A 97 8.69 6.53 10.58
C TRP A 97 9.08 7.56 9.53
N GLU A 98 8.91 8.85 9.81
CA GLU A 98 9.18 9.93 8.84
C GLU A 98 10.61 9.88 8.31
N SER A 99 11.60 9.68 9.18
CA SER A 99 13.00 9.60 8.81
C SER A 99 13.31 8.43 7.87
N GLU A 100 12.71 7.27 8.12
CA GLU A 100 12.84 6.09 7.26
C GLU A 100 12.14 6.31 5.90
N ILE A 101 10.92 6.86 5.91
CA ILE A 101 10.16 7.18 4.69
C ILE A 101 10.96 8.15 3.81
N GLU A 102 11.53 9.20 4.38
CA GLU A 102 12.41 10.12 3.66
C GLU A 102 13.68 9.44 3.13
N ALA A 103 14.27 8.54 3.92
CA ALA A 103 15.44 7.77 3.49
C ALA A 103 15.10 6.85 2.32
N TRP A 104 13.95 6.18 2.35
CA TRP A 104 13.48 5.33 1.24
C TRP A 104 13.18 6.17 -0.01
N ASP A 105 12.55 7.35 0.14
CA ASP A 105 12.30 8.24 -1.01
C ASP A 105 13.59 8.72 -1.65
N ARG A 106 14.60 9.10 -0.86
CA ARG A 106 15.92 9.46 -1.38
C ARG A 106 16.63 8.30 -2.08
N ALA A 107 16.51 7.09 -1.53
CA ALA A 107 17.21 5.91 -2.06
C ALA A 107 16.58 5.34 -3.33
N TYR A 108 15.26 5.36 -3.44
CA TYR A 108 14.54 4.61 -4.48
C TYR A 108 13.80 5.49 -5.50
N GLY A 109 13.83 6.79 -5.34
CA GLY A 109 13.30 7.76 -6.30
C GLY A 109 12.43 8.82 -5.66
N SER A 110 12.74 10.09 -5.97
CA SER A 110 12.05 11.26 -5.46
C SER A 110 10.55 11.22 -5.74
N LYS A 111 9.74 11.52 -4.72
CA LYS A 111 8.27 11.51 -4.73
C LYS A 111 7.64 10.12 -4.97
N LYS A 112 8.37 9.07 -4.67
CA LYS A 112 7.86 7.71 -4.73
C LYS A 112 7.29 7.27 -3.39
N PHE A 113 8.02 7.49 -2.30
CA PHE A 113 7.58 7.19 -0.94
C PHE A 113 7.08 8.47 -0.27
N MET A 114 5.76 8.57 -0.09
CA MET A 114 5.14 9.80 0.38
C MET A 114 4.39 9.57 1.70
N PRO A 115 4.60 10.44 2.70
CA PRO A 115 3.80 10.41 3.91
C PRO A 115 2.32 10.56 3.59
N TRP A 116 1.49 9.66 4.13
CA TRP A 116 0.04 9.69 3.99
C TRP A 116 -0.63 9.22 5.28
N SER A 117 -0.90 10.16 6.19
CA SER A 117 -1.44 9.81 7.50
C SER A 117 -2.90 9.35 7.41
N MET A 118 -3.20 8.24 8.09
CA MET A 118 -4.55 7.70 8.30
C MET A 118 -5.26 8.34 9.49
N SER A 119 -4.64 9.27 10.19
CA SER A 119 -5.14 9.91 11.40
C SER A 119 -5.03 11.43 11.34
N GLY A 120 -5.62 12.11 12.34
CA GLY A 120 -5.63 13.56 12.45
C GLY A 120 -6.91 14.22 11.92
N SER A 121 -7.31 15.32 12.57
CA SER A 121 -8.57 16.03 12.26
C SER A 121 -8.59 16.60 10.83
N SER A 122 -7.45 17.09 10.34
CA SER A 122 -7.28 17.60 8.97
C SER A 122 -7.36 16.50 7.90
N ARG A 123 -7.20 15.23 8.27
CA ARG A 123 -7.19 14.09 7.36
C ARG A 123 -8.53 13.39 7.21
N ILE A 124 -9.52 13.68 8.06
CA ILE A 124 -10.83 12.98 8.09
C ILE A 124 -11.45 12.89 6.69
N GLY A 125 -11.43 13.96 5.92
CA GLY A 125 -12.00 13.97 4.56
C GLY A 125 -11.26 13.05 3.60
N ALA A 126 -9.95 13.14 3.54
CA ALA A 126 -9.13 12.33 2.66
C ALA A 126 -9.20 10.83 3.02
N VAL A 127 -9.15 10.52 4.30
CA VAL A 127 -9.29 9.14 4.80
C VAL A 127 -10.67 8.57 4.45
N TYR A 128 -11.74 9.34 4.64
CA TYR A 128 -13.09 8.93 4.26
C TYR A 128 -13.20 8.62 2.76
N GLU A 129 -12.67 9.46 1.90
CA GLU A 129 -12.71 9.23 0.45
C GLU A 129 -11.87 8.01 0.02
N ALA A 130 -10.71 7.79 0.64
CA ALA A 130 -9.91 6.58 0.40
C ALA A 130 -10.67 5.31 0.80
N LEU A 131 -11.29 5.31 1.98
CA LEU A 131 -12.08 4.19 2.47
C LEU A 131 -13.30 3.92 1.57
N ARG A 132 -13.99 4.97 1.13
CA ARG A 132 -15.15 4.86 0.25
C ARG A 132 -14.77 4.27 -1.11
N ARG A 133 -13.66 4.71 -1.69
CA ARG A 133 -13.13 4.14 -2.95
C ARG A 133 -12.76 2.67 -2.78
N PHE A 134 -11.99 2.38 -1.76
CA PHE A 134 -11.58 1.00 -1.46
C PHE A 134 -12.78 0.05 -1.31
N GLU A 135 -13.81 0.46 -0.56
CA GLU A 135 -15.03 -0.33 -0.38
C GLU A 135 -15.79 -0.52 -1.70
N ALA A 136 -15.95 0.55 -2.47
CA ALA A 136 -16.63 0.49 -3.77
C ALA A 136 -15.90 -0.44 -4.75
N ASP A 137 -14.58 -0.33 -4.84
CA ASP A 137 -13.79 -1.13 -5.77
C ASP A 137 -13.67 -2.60 -5.32
N LEU A 138 -13.66 -2.87 -4.01
CA LEU A 138 -13.75 -4.21 -3.47
C LEU A 138 -15.10 -4.86 -3.77
N THR A 139 -16.19 -4.12 -3.56
CA THR A 139 -17.57 -4.60 -3.77
C THR A 139 -17.86 -4.86 -5.26
N THR A 140 -17.30 -4.06 -6.13
CA THR A 140 -17.45 -4.19 -7.60
C THR A 140 -16.41 -5.11 -8.24
N HIS A 141 -15.58 -5.78 -7.43
CA HIS A 141 -14.49 -6.67 -7.88
C HIS A 141 -13.46 -6.00 -8.80
N ARG A 142 -13.32 -4.69 -8.74
CA ARG A 142 -12.22 -3.95 -9.41
C ARG A 142 -10.88 -4.22 -8.75
N ILE A 143 -10.91 -4.51 -7.45
CA ILE A 143 -9.76 -5.00 -6.71
C ILE A 143 -10.04 -6.37 -6.11
N THR A 144 -9.00 -7.16 -5.98
CA THR A 144 -9.01 -8.50 -5.38
C THR A 144 -7.86 -8.62 -4.37
N GLN A 145 -7.90 -9.66 -3.55
CA GLN A 145 -6.88 -9.90 -2.53
C GLN A 145 -6.22 -11.26 -2.73
N ASP A 146 -4.97 -11.37 -2.30
CA ASP A 146 -4.15 -12.57 -2.43
C ASP A 146 -4.56 -13.75 -1.53
N GLY A 147 -5.56 -13.56 -0.68
CA GLY A 147 -5.99 -14.59 0.28
C GLY A 147 -5.12 -14.71 1.53
N CYS A 148 -4.23 -13.76 1.81
CA CYS A 148 -3.42 -13.74 3.03
C CYS A 148 -4.31 -13.86 4.28
N PRO A 149 -4.13 -14.91 5.14
CA PRO A 149 -5.02 -15.16 6.28
C PRO A 149 -4.95 -14.07 7.34
N ILE A 150 -3.79 -13.43 7.53
CA ILE A 150 -3.64 -12.30 8.45
C ILE A 150 -4.42 -11.09 7.92
N THR A 151 -4.30 -10.77 6.63
CA THR A 151 -5.07 -9.68 6.01
C THR A 151 -6.56 -9.92 6.13
N ARG A 152 -7.02 -11.14 5.88
CA ARG A 152 -8.42 -11.51 6.04
C ARG A 152 -8.91 -11.25 7.47
N THR A 153 -8.13 -11.66 8.46
CA THR A 153 -8.44 -11.44 9.88
C THR A 153 -8.53 -9.94 10.21
N HIS A 154 -7.55 -9.16 9.75
CA HIS A 154 -7.53 -7.70 9.98
C HIS A 154 -8.69 -6.99 9.28
N MET A 155 -9.07 -7.41 8.07
CA MET A 155 -10.28 -6.92 7.37
C MET A 155 -11.55 -7.22 8.16
N MET A 156 -11.69 -8.45 8.67
CA MET A 156 -12.85 -8.86 9.48
C MET A 156 -12.91 -8.13 10.83
N ASN A 157 -11.79 -7.69 11.36
CA ASN A 157 -11.74 -6.89 12.60
C ASN A 157 -12.13 -5.42 12.38
N ALA A 158 -11.85 -4.86 11.21
CA ALA A 158 -12.08 -3.45 10.93
C ALA A 158 -13.55 -3.08 11.06
N ARG A 159 -13.83 -1.94 11.71
CA ARG A 159 -15.16 -1.39 11.89
C ARG A 159 -15.20 0.04 11.42
N LYS A 160 -16.28 0.40 10.76
CA LYS A 160 -16.61 1.81 10.49
C LYS A 160 -16.96 2.50 11.77
N VAL A 161 -16.39 3.65 12.03
CA VAL A 161 -16.70 4.52 13.16
C VAL A 161 -17.06 5.90 12.65
N ALA A 162 -18.19 6.43 13.12
CA ALA A 162 -18.65 7.75 12.73
C ALA A 162 -17.62 8.84 13.08
N LYS A 163 -17.48 9.78 12.17
CA LYS A 163 -16.70 11.00 12.31
C LYS A 163 -17.60 12.20 12.05
N THR A 164 -17.05 13.41 12.09
CA THR A 164 -17.80 14.63 11.78
C THR A 164 -18.30 14.65 10.33
N LEU A 165 -19.38 15.37 10.06
CA LEU A 165 -19.96 15.62 8.73
C LEU A 165 -20.34 14.32 7.99
N GLU A 166 -21.02 13.39 8.66
CA GLU A 166 -21.49 12.11 8.09
C GLU A 166 -20.39 11.23 7.50
N ARG A 167 -19.13 11.51 7.82
CA ARG A 167 -17.97 10.72 7.43
C ARG A 167 -17.74 9.58 8.40
N TYR A 168 -16.97 8.59 7.97
CA TYR A 168 -16.50 7.51 8.83
C TYR A 168 -14.99 7.29 8.67
N GLY A 169 -14.39 6.69 9.68
CA GLY A 169 -13.04 6.16 9.65
C GLY A 169 -13.06 4.68 9.98
N LEU A 170 -11.87 4.08 10.05
CA LEU A 170 -11.69 2.72 10.56
C LEU A 170 -11.30 2.76 12.04
N ALA A 171 -11.80 1.78 12.79
CA ALA A 171 -11.37 1.51 14.14
C ALA A 171 -11.32 0.01 14.39
N LYS A 172 -10.50 -0.38 15.36
CA LYS A 172 -10.48 -1.73 15.93
C LYS A 172 -11.55 -1.81 17.03
N PRO A 173 -12.35 -2.89 17.09
CA PRO A 173 -13.40 -3.01 18.10
C PRO A 173 -12.85 -3.19 19.51
N GLN A 174 -11.64 -3.72 19.64
CA GLN A 174 -10.90 -3.93 20.88
C GLN A 174 -9.41 -3.80 20.58
N GLN A 175 -8.59 -3.43 21.58
CA GLN A 175 -7.16 -3.18 21.42
C GLN A 175 -6.38 -4.39 20.85
N ASN A 176 -6.80 -5.61 21.18
CA ASN A 176 -6.20 -6.84 20.67
C ASN A 176 -6.67 -7.27 19.27
N ARG A 177 -7.70 -6.60 18.72
CA ARG A 177 -8.23 -6.86 17.38
C ARG A 177 -7.52 -5.96 16.35
N LYS A 178 -6.39 -6.42 15.85
CA LYS A 178 -5.56 -5.65 14.92
C LYS A 178 -6.23 -5.47 13.55
N ILE A 179 -5.98 -4.31 12.92
CA ILE A 179 -6.54 -3.91 11.62
C ILE A 179 -5.46 -3.39 10.65
N ASP A 180 -4.20 -3.40 11.04
CA ASP A 180 -3.09 -2.75 10.36
C ASP A 180 -2.95 -3.19 8.89
N ALA A 181 -3.08 -4.50 8.61
CA ALA A 181 -3.06 -4.99 7.23
C ALA A 181 -4.27 -4.52 6.39
N ALA A 182 -5.40 -4.21 7.02
CA ALA A 182 -6.55 -3.59 6.33
C ALA A 182 -6.25 -2.12 6.01
N VAL A 183 -5.74 -1.37 6.97
CA VAL A 183 -5.28 0.02 6.80
C VAL A 183 -4.26 0.11 5.67
N THR A 184 -3.23 -0.74 5.71
CA THR A 184 -2.18 -0.77 4.69
C THR A 184 -2.71 -1.13 3.30
N SER A 185 -3.75 -1.98 3.21
CA SER A 185 -4.41 -2.29 1.93
C SER A 185 -5.14 -1.06 1.36
N VAL A 186 -5.76 -0.25 2.21
CA VAL A 186 -6.37 1.03 1.80
C VAL A 186 -5.30 1.99 1.28
N LEU A 187 -4.15 2.10 1.96
CA LEU A 187 -3.04 2.95 1.52
C LEU A 187 -2.46 2.51 0.16
N ALA A 188 -2.28 1.21 -0.06
CA ALA A 188 -1.82 0.67 -1.34
C ALA A 188 -2.80 1.01 -2.47
N HIS A 189 -4.10 0.86 -2.22
CA HIS A 189 -5.14 1.17 -3.18
C HIS A 189 -5.23 2.67 -3.48
N GLU A 190 -5.15 3.51 -2.46
CA GLU A 190 -5.15 4.98 -2.64
C GLU A 190 -3.95 5.43 -3.47
N ALA A 191 -2.75 4.90 -3.19
CA ALA A 191 -1.56 5.15 -3.99
C ALA A 191 -1.76 4.71 -5.46
N ALA A 192 -2.42 3.57 -5.69
CA ALA A 192 -2.72 3.07 -7.02
C ALA A 192 -3.77 3.91 -7.74
N CYS A 193 -4.81 4.37 -7.06
CA CYS A 193 -5.83 5.28 -7.62
C CYS A 193 -5.19 6.58 -8.09
N ASP A 194 -4.38 7.22 -7.26
CA ASP A 194 -3.70 8.47 -7.60
C ASP A 194 -2.65 8.28 -8.69
N ALA A 195 -1.94 7.14 -8.71
CA ALA A 195 -1.02 6.81 -9.78
C ALA A 195 -1.76 6.61 -11.12
N ARG A 196 -2.91 5.91 -11.13
CA ARG A 196 -3.75 5.75 -12.33
C ARG A 196 -4.27 7.10 -12.82
N ALA A 197 -4.73 7.97 -11.93
CA ALA A 197 -5.16 9.33 -12.27
C ALA A 197 -4.02 10.16 -12.90
N ALA A 198 -2.76 9.92 -12.47
CA ALA A 198 -1.56 10.52 -13.04
C ALA A 198 -1.05 9.81 -14.32
N GLY A 199 -1.78 8.83 -14.85
CA GLY A 199 -1.45 8.14 -16.10
C GLY A 199 -0.71 6.82 -15.95
N TRP A 200 -0.59 6.26 -14.75
CA TRP A 200 -0.03 4.93 -14.55
C TRP A 200 -0.86 3.87 -15.31
N GLY A 201 -0.22 3.16 -16.24
CA GLY A 201 -0.87 2.19 -17.10
C GLY A 201 -1.46 2.74 -18.40
N ALA A 202 -1.50 4.05 -18.59
CA ALA A 202 -1.91 4.63 -19.85
C ALA A 202 -0.95 4.23 -20.99
N ARG A 203 -1.51 3.81 -22.13
CA ARG A 203 -0.69 3.57 -23.34
C ARG A 203 -0.13 4.91 -23.81
N LYS A 204 1.19 5.04 -23.94
CA LYS A 204 1.80 6.16 -24.66
C LYS A 204 1.44 6.00 -26.12
N HIS A 205 0.47 6.78 -26.62
CA HIS A 205 0.26 6.94 -28.05
C HIS A 205 1.44 7.73 -28.62
N ASN A 206 2.41 7.05 -29.21
CA ASN A 206 3.37 7.70 -30.08
C ASN A 206 2.64 8.08 -31.37
N TYR A 207 2.16 9.31 -31.45
CA TYR A 207 1.80 9.90 -32.72
C TYR A 207 3.11 10.14 -33.50
N MET A 208 3.51 9.20 -34.37
CA MET A 208 4.42 9.52 -35.43
C MET A 208 3.69 10.47 -36.37
N LEU A 209 4.00 11.75 -36.30
CA LEU A 209 3.67 12.70 -37.35
C LEU A 209 4.45 12.29 -38.61
N THR A 210 3.86 11.45 -39.45
CA THR A 210 4.33 11.23 -40.80
C THR A 210 4.07 12.53 -41.59
N GLY A 211 5.03 13.46 -41.52
CA GLY A 211 5.05 14.63 -42.36
C GLY A 211 5.30 14.20 -43.79
N SER A 212 4.22 14.07 -44.57
CA SER A 212 4.30 13.94 -46.01
C SER A 212 4.68 15.32 -46.58
N SER A 213 5.97 15.50 -46.83
CA SER A 213 6.51 16.62 -47.58
C SER A 213 6.22 16.41 -49.08
N THR A 214 5.09 16.91 -49.55
CA THR A 214 4.82 17.04 -50.97
C THR A 214 5.62 18.23 -51.53
N ARG A 215 6.85 17.99 -52.01
CA ARG A 215 7.55 18.97 -52.82
C ARG A 215 6.85 19.09 -54.20
N ARG A 216 6.08 20.13 -54.42
CA ARG A 216 5.70 20.56 -55.76
C ARG A 216 6.93 21.17 -56.40
N ARG A 217 7.36 20.56 -57.52
CA ARG A 217 8.29 21.20 -58.48
C ARG A 217 7.42 22.02 -59.46
N TYR A 218 7.78 23.29 -59.62
CA TYR A 218 7.48 24.11 -60.76
C TYR A 218 8.68 24.10 -61.68
#